data_926f9fefa321064223a2fa94ae3a1cf4
#
_entry.id   926f9fefa321064223a2fa94ae3a1cf4
#
_cell.length_a   1.000
_cell.length_b   1.000
_cell.length_c   1.000
_cell.angle_alpha   90.00
_cell.angle_beta   90.00
_cell.angle_gamma   90.00
#
_symmetry.space_group_name_H-M   'P 1'
#
loop_
_entity.id
_entity.type
_entity.pdbx_description
1 polymer ?
#
loop_
_entity_poly.entity_id
_entity_poly.type
_entity_poly.pdbx_seq_one_letter_code
_entity_poly.pdbx_strand_id
1 'polypeptide(L)'
;PSSERMDRSFWTIYKSGNGKTRIATMVSDFEKVPDWEIWTKFGLIALAALSLVYALVNLLVRLLLVLYRLVFGKVKSKQNRAWKWWHILTAAGVVVSAGNLLLLLLSSSTTDLSIIAQWRYMVFAGLGLFLAGCAVYPLFSKARKDLGKGRLFLTVLTSLSALAIVANILYWSLYQWWVM
;
A
#
# COMPACT_ATOMS: atom_id res chain seq x y z
N PRO A 1 44.37 -44.12 -7.32
CA PRO A 1 43.89 -42.77 -7.53
C PRO A 1 42.39 -42.77 -7.32
N SER A 2 41.97 -42.35 -6.12
CA SER A 2 40.57 -42.22 -5.72
C SER A 2 39.94 -41.10 -6.56
N SER A 3 39.02 -41.47 -7.43
CA SER A 3 38.11 -40.50 -8.07
C SER A 3 37.26 -39.88 -6.97
N GLU A 4 37.67 -38.74 -6.46
CA GLU A 4 36.80 -37.84 -5.70
C GLU A 4 35.63 -37.50 -6.65
N ARG A 5 34.49 -38.12 -6.40
CA ARG A 5 33.22 -37.63 -6.94
C ARG A 5 33.09 -36.22 -6.42
N MET A 6 33.35 -35.22 -7.26
CA MET A 6 32.87 -33.85 -7.04
C MET A 6 31.37 -33.94 -6.92
N ASP A 7 30.90 -33.95 -5.68
CA ASP A 7 29.49 -33.68 -5.36
C ASP A 7 29.22 -32.27 -5.83
N ARG A 8 28.63 -32.13 -7.02
CA ARG A 8 28.21 -30.86 -7.60
C ARG A 8 26.98 -30.41 -6.83
N SER A 9 27.18 -30.02 -5.57
CA SER A 9 26.16 -29.27 -4.87
C SER A 9 26.06 -27.88 -5.53
N PHE A 10 24.99 -27.68 -6.28
CA PHE A 10 24.69 -26.39 -6.93
C PHE A 10 24.46 -25.25 -5.94
N TRP A 11 24.68 -25.49 -4.65
CA TRP A 11 24.49 -24.52 -3.57
C TRP A 11 25.52 -24.75 -2.47
N THR A 12 26.02 -23.65 -1.91
CA THR A 12 26.93 -23.63 -0.75
C THR A 12 26.34 -22.77 0.35
N ILE A 13 26.41 -23.28 1.59
CA ILE A 13 26.01 -22.50 2.78
C ILE A 13 27.28 -21.94 3.40
N TYR A 14 27.37 -20.62 3.56
CA TYR A 14 28.50 -19.95 4.21
C TYR A 14 28.04 -18.84 5.15
N LYS A 15 28.88 -18.48 6.12
CA LYS A 15 28.67 -17.32 6.97
C LYS A 15 29.37 -16.12 6.36
N SER A 16 28.61 -15.05 6.09
CA SER A 16 29.16 -13.77 5.67
C SER A 16 29.96 -13.12 6.80
N GLY A 17 30.88 -12.20 6.49
CA GLY A 17 31.66 -11.45 7.47
C GLY A 17 30.87 -10.74 8.55
N ASN A 18 29.58 -10.49 8.32
CA ASN A 18 28.61 -9.93 9.28
C ASN A 18 27.92 -11.00 10.14
N GLY A 19 28.38 -12.27 10.12
CA GLY A 19 27.81 -13.36 10.90
C GLY A 19 26.49 -13.94 10.35
N LYS A 20 25.94 -13.42 9.26
CA LYS A 20 24.70 -13.91 8.64
C LYS A 20 24.94 -15.15 7.78
N THR A 21 24.05 -16.12 7.88
CA THR A 21 24.09 -17.33 7.04
C THR A 21 23.57 -17.00 5.64
N ARG A 22 24.35 -17.30 4.62
CA ARG A 22 23.98 -17.13 3.21
C ARG A 22 24.04 -18.48 2.49
N ILE A 23 23.16 -18.64 1.52
CA ILE A 23 23.16 -19.77 0.59
C ILE A 23 23.53 -19.20 -0.77
N ALA A 24 24.73 -19.53 -1.26
CA ALA A 24 25.13 -19.16 -2.60
C ALA A 24 24.64 -20.23 -3.57
N THR A 25 24.04 -19.79 -4.65
CA THR A 25 23.70 -20.61 -5.83
C THR A 25 24.43 -20.04 -7.05
N MET A 26 24.44 -20.78 -8.16
CA MET A 26 25.07 -20.29 -9.41
C MET A 26 24.47 -18.99 -9.93
N VAL A 27 23.26 -18.62 -9.49
CA VAL A 27 22.47 -17.51 -10.06
C VAL A 27 22.29 -16.39 -9.05
N SER A 28 22.24 -16.67 -7.73
CA SER A 28 22.00 -15.67 -6.69
C SER A 28 22.42 -16.14 -5.31
N ASP A 29 22.73 -15.18 -4.44
CA ASP A 29 22.97 -15.38 -3.02
C ASP A 29 21.69 -15.16 -2.25
N PHE A 30 21.29 -16.14 -1.43
CA PHE A 30 20.15 -16.02 -0.51
C PHE A 30 20.66 -15.78 0.90
N GLU A 31 20.16 -14.72 1.53
CA GLU A 31 20.43 -14.42 2.94
C GLU A 31 19.28 -14.90 3.80
N LYS A 32 19.58 -15.55 4.94
CA LYS A 32 18.54 -15.92 5.90
C LYS A 32 17.92 -14.65 6.49
N VAL A 33 16.67 -14.40 6.14
CA VAL A 33 15.90 -13.29 6.68
C VAL A 33 15.34 -13.69 8.06
N PRO A 34 15.42 -12.83 9.09
CA PRO A 34 14.82 -13.11 10.39
C PRO A 34 13.30 -13.21 10.31
N ASP A 35 12.70 -14.11 11.09
CA ASP A 35 11.26 -14.42 11.03
C ASP A 35 10.37 -13.19 11.23
N TRP A 36 10.79 -12.26 12.11
CA TRP A 36 10.04 -11.03 12.35
C TRP A 36 9.92 -10.15 11.08
N GLU A 37 10.92 -10.14 10.22
CA GLU A 37 10.90 -9.39 8.96
C GLU A 37 9.92 -10.00 7.98
N ILE A 38 9.86 -11.34 7.92
CA ILE A 38 8.89 -12.08 7.10
C ILE A 38 7.47 -11.72 7.54
N TRP A 39 7.19 -11.84 8.85
CA TRP A 39 5.87 -11.51 9.40
C TRP A 39 5.49 -10.05 9.19
N THR A 40 6.44 -9.12 9.28
CA THR A 40 6.22 -7.69 9.00
C THR A 40 5.82 -7.48 7.56
N LYS A 41 6.52 -8.09 6.60
CA LYS A 41 6.19 -8.00 5.16
C LYS A 41 4.78 -8.54 4.88
N PHE A 42 4.47 -9.72 5.37
CA PHE A 42 3.12 -10.30 5.22
C PHE A 42 2.05 -9.44 5.88
N GLY A 43 2.30 -8.93 7.08
CA GLY A 43 1.38 -8.05 7.79
C GLY A 43 1.08 -6.77 7.03
N LEU A 44 2.10 -6.12 6.46
CA LEU A 44 1.93 -4.91 5.66
C LEU A 44 1.14 -5.17 4.38
N ILE A 45 1.43 -6.26 3.67
CA ILE A 45 0.69 -6.66 2.46
C ILE A 45 -0.78 -6.95 2.82
N ALA A 46 -1.03 -7.70 3.90
CA ALA A 46 -2.38 -8.01 4.35
C ALA A 46 -3.16 -6.73 4.72
N LEU A 47 -2.52 -5.79 5.44
CA LEU A 47 -3.12 -4.49 5.77
C LEU A 47 -3.42 -3.66 4.51
N ALA A 48 -2.54 -3.67 3.51
CA ALA A 48 -2.79 -2.99 2.25
C ALA A 48 -3.98 -3.61 1.50
N ALA A 49 -4.07 -4.94 1.44
CA ALA A 49 -5.18 -5.65 0.81
C ALA A 49 -6.52 -5.35 1.51
N LEU A 50 -6.56 -5.41 2.84
CA LEU A 50 -7.75 -5.06 3.61
C LEU A 50 -8.16 -3.59 3.40
N SER A 51 -7.18 -2.68 3.33
CA SER A 51 -7.41 -1.26 3.06
C SER A 51 -8.00 -1.04 1.68
N LEU A 52 -7.53 -1.78 0.67
CA LEU A 52 -8.06 -1.73 -0.69
C LEU A 52 -9.51 -2.24 -0.74
N VAL A 53 -9.79 -3.39 -0.13
CA VAL A 53 -11.16 -3.94 -0.06
C VAL A 53 -12.10 -2.93 0.61
N TYR A 54 -11.69 -2.37 1.76
CA TYR A 54 -12.46 -1.33 2.44
C TYR A 54 -12.72 -0.11 1.55
N ALA A 55 -11.69 0.39 0.86
CA ALA A 55 -11.82 1.55 -0.03
C ALA A 55 -12.78 1.29 -1.19
N LEU A 56 -12.69 0.11 -1.82
CA LEU A 56 -13.59 -0.30 -2.90
C LEU A 56 -15.04 -0.40 -2.42
N VAL A 57 -15.28 -1.05 -1.29
CA VAL A 57 -16.63 -1.16 -0.70
C VAL A 57 -17.17 0.24 -0.36
N ASN A 58 -16.36 1.12 0.23
CA ASN A 58 -16.78 2.49 0.56
C ASN A 58 -17.15 3.28 -0.70
N LEU A 59 -16.37 3.20 -1.78
CA LEU A 59 -16.68 3.85 -3.05
C LEU A 59 -17.94 3.26 -3.70
N LEU A 60 -18.09 1.94 -3.70
CA LEU A 60 -19.27 1.26 -4.24
C LEU A 60 -20.55 1.68 -3.51
N VAL A 61 -20.56 1.65 -2.18
CA VAL A 61 -21.71 2.09 -1.36
C VAL A 61 -22.07 3.54 -1.67
N ARG A 62 -21.08 4.40 -1.82
CA ARG A 62 -21.33 5.81 -2.16
C ARG A 62 -21.88 5.99 -3.57
N LEU A 63 -21.38 5.23 -4.53
CA LEU A 63 -21.89 5.22 -5.90
C LEU A 63 -23.36 4.78 -5.92
N LEU A 64 -23.68 3.68 -5.23
CA LEU A 64 -25.05 3.19 -5.10
C LEU A 64 -25.98 4.23 -4.44
N LEU A 65 -25.50 4.92 -3.40
CA LEU A 65 -26.27 6.00 -2.77
C LEU A 65 -26.50 7.19 -3.69
N VAL A 66 -25.54 7.52 -4.56
CA VAL A 66 -25.72 8.57 -5.59
C VAL A 66 -26.73 8.13 -6.62
N LEU A 67 -26.62 6.92 -7.15
CA LEU A 67 -27.57 6.35 -8.10
C LEU A 67 -28.99 6.28 -7.52
N TYR A 68 -29.13 5.79 -6.29
CA TYR A 68 -30.42 5.77 -5.58
C TYR A 68 -31.05 7.17 -5.48
N ARG A 69 -30.25 8.20 -5.20
CA ARG A 69 -30.75 9.59 -5.13
C ARG A 69 -31.16 10.15 -6.48
N LEU A 70 -30.51 9.75 -7.55
CA LEU A 70 -30.85 10.15 -8.90
C LEU A 70 -32.21 9.54 -9.33
N VAL A 71 -32.48 8.28 -8.93
CA VAL A 71 -33.70 7.56 -9.31
C VAL A 71 -34.89 7.92 -8.41
N PHE A 72 -34.69 7.96 -7.09
CA PHE A 72 -35.77 8.08 -6.10
C PHE A 72 -35.89 9.47 -5.44
N GLY A 73 -35.13 10.46 -5.91
CA GLY A 73 -35.20 11.84 -5.42
C GLY A 73 -34.30 12.17 -4.23
N LYS A 74 -34.32 13.44 -3.81
CA LYS A 74 -33.37 14.00 -2.85
C LYS A 74 -33.64 13.54 -1.41
N VAL A 75 -32.88 12.58 -0.91
CA VAL A 75 -32.76 12.34 0.54
C VAL A 75 -31.86 13.44 1.13
N LYS A 76 -32.40 14.31 1.96
CA LYS A 76 -31.63 15.35 2.67
C LYS A 76 -30.61 14.67 3.57
N SER A 77 -29.33 14.75 3.21
CA SER A 77 -28.24 14.23 4.05
C SER A 77 -27.76 15.31 5.02
N LYS A 78 -27.92 15.07 6.32
CA LYS A 78 -27.40 15.93 7.41
C LYS A 78 -25.86 15.96 7.53
N GLN A 79 -25.15 15.23 6.68
CA GLN A 79 -23.69 15.14 6.77
C GLN A 79 -23.01 16.37 6.16
N ASN A 80 -21.99 16.91 6.84
CA ASN A 80 -21.17 18.00 6.34
C ASN A 80 -20.53 17.62 4.99
N ARG A 81 -20.60 18.55 4.01
CA ARG A 81 -20.11 18.31 2.63
C ARG A 81 -18.61 17.99 2.61
N ALA A 82 -17.79 18.69 3.42
CA ALA A 82 -16.36 18.46 3.51
C ALA A 82 -16.03 17.03 3.97
N TRP A 83 -16.80 16.51 4.95
CA TRP A 83 -16.61 15.17 5.47
C TRP A 83 -16.93 14.07 4.47
N LYS A 84 -17.93 14.29 3.60
CA LYS A 84 -18.24 13.37 2.50
C LYS A 84 -17.11 13.31 1.49
N TRP A 85 -16.61 14.47 1.09
CA TRP A 85 -15.51 14.55 0.13
C TRP A 85 -14.23 13.95 0.69
N TRP A 86 -13.92 14.18 1.96
CA TRP A 86 -12.76 13.58 2.62
C TRP A 86 -12.76 12.04 2.52
N HIS A 87 -13.88 11.38 2.84
CA HIS A 87 -13.99 9.93 2.70
C HIS A 87 -13.81 9.44 1.25
N ILE A 88 -14.39 10.15 0.28
CA ILE A 88 -14.29 9.79 -1.14
C ILE A 88 -12.84 9.95 -1.61
N LEU A 89 -12.22 11.08 -1.33
CA LEU A 89 -10.86 11.39 -1.75
C LEU A 89 -9.84 10.42 -1.13
N THR A 90 -10.01 10.08 0.16
CA THR A 90 -9.14 9.11 0.82
C THR A 90 -9.29 7.72 0.19
N ALA A 91 -10.52 7.26 -0.01
CA ALA A 91 -10.76 5.96 -0.64
C ALA A 91 -10.26 5.93 -2.11
N ALA A 92 -10.47 7.00 -2.86
CA ALA A 92 -9.93 7.13 -4.22
C ALA A 92 -8.39 7.10 -4.22
N GLY A 93 -7.74 7.80 -3.29
CA GLY A 93 -6.28 7.77 -3.14
C GLY A 93 -5.73 6.36 -2.87
N VAL A 94 -6.41 5.58 -2.03
CA VAL A 94 -6.05 4.17 -1.76
C VAL A 94 -6.16 3.34 -3.04
N VAL A 95 -7.27 3.46 -3.78
CA VAL A 95 -7.48 2.71 -5.04
C VAL A 95 -6.48 3.12 -6.11
N VAL A 96 -6.20 4.42 -6.25
CA VAL A 96 -5.18 4.91 -7.20
C VAL A 96 -3.79 4.41 -6.84
N SER A 97 -3.45 4.32 -5.55
CA SER A 97 -2.17 3.75 -5.10
C SER A 97 -2.03 2.28 -5.50
N ALA A 98 -3.08 1.48 -5.33
CA ALA A 98 -3.09 0.08 -5.75
C ALA A 98 -3.02 -0.06 -7.28
N GLY A 99 -3.74 0.78 -8.02
CA GLY A 99 -3.67 0.84 -9.48
C GLY A 99 -2.28 1.22 -9.99
N ASN A 100 -1.64 2.20 -9.35
CA ASN A 100 -0.28 2.59 -9.70
C ASN A 100 0.74 1.47 -9.42
N LEU A 101 0.57 0.70 -8.34
CA LEU A 101 1.39 -0.47 -8.05
C LEU A 101 1.20 -1.56 -9.12
N LEU A 102 -0.04 -1.86 -9.48
CA LEU A 102 -0.35 -2.83 -10.53
C LEU A 102 0.30 -2.42 -11.86
N LEU A 103 0.19 -1.15 -12.23
CA LEU A 103 0.81 -0.63 -13.46
C LEU A 103 2.35 -0.67 -13.38
N LEU A 104 2.95 -0.45 -12.21
CA LEU A 104 4.39 -0.62 -12.03
C LEU A 104 4.80 -2.07 -12.26
N LEU A 105 4.07 -3.03 -11.68
CA LEU A 105 4.33 -4.47 -11.86
C LEU A 105 4.16 -4.91 -13.32
N LEU A 106 3.16 -4.42 -14.02
CA LEU A 106 2.93 -4.76 -15.43
C LEU A 106 3.97 -4.11 -16.35
N SER A 107 4.45 -2.90 -16.03
CA SER A 107 5.49 -2.23 -16.83
C SER A 107 6.89 -2.84 -16.66
N SER A 108 7.11 -3.62 -15.59
CA SER A 108 8.41 -4.28 -15.35
C SER A 108 8.80 -5.32 -16.39
N SER A 109 7.89 -5.70 -17.28
CA SER A 109 8.12 -6.63 -18.38
C SER A 109 8.60 -5.99 -19.69
N THR A 110 8.68 -4.64 -19.77
CA THR A 110 9.05 -3.91 -20.98
C THR A 110 10.44 -3.26 -20.86
N THR A 111 11.17 -3.17 -21.97
CA THR A 111 12.61 -2.82 -22.02
C THR A 111 12.96 -1.34 -21.78
N ASP A 112 11.99 -0.42 -21.81
CA ASP A 112 12.23 1.03 -21.60
C ASP A 112 11.79 1.52 -20.21
N LEU A 113 12.30 0.87 -19.18
CA LEU A 113 11.79 0.94 -17.82
C LEU A 113 12.13 2.19 -17.02
N SER A 114 13.22 2.91 -17.32
CA SER A 114 13.75 3.91 -16.41
C SER A 114 12.84 5.13 -16.23
N ILE A 115 12.36 5.74 -17.31
CA ILE A 115 11.54 6.97 -17.26
C ILE A 115 10.14 6.67 -16.74
N ILE A 116 9.50 5.60 -17.21
CA ILE A 116 8.15 5.21 -16.78
C ILE A 116 8.15 4.84 -15.29
N ALA A 117 9.16 4.12 -14.83
CA ALA A 117 9.31 3.79 -13.42
C ALA A 117 9.49 5.03 -12.56
N GLN A 118 10.35 5.99 -12.94
CA GLN A 118 10.54 7.25 -12.20
C GLN A 118 9.23 8.00 -11.99
N TRP A 119 8.41 8.17 -13.04
CA TRP A 119 7.09 8.80 -12.92
C TRP A 119 6.17 8.06 -11.95
N ARG A 120 6.18 6.73 -11.93
CA ARG A 120 5.39 5.92 -10.99
C ARG A 120 5.81 6.15 -9.55
N TYR A 121 7.11 6.22 -9.27
CA TYR A 121 7.62 6.51 -7.94
C TYR A 121 7.29 7.94 -7.48
N MET A 122 7.34 8.94 -8.37
CA MET A 122 6.87 10.29 -8.07
C MET A 122 5.38 10.32 -7.70
N VAL A 123 4.55 9.55 -8.41
CA VAL A 123 3.13 9.40 -8.10
C VAL A 123 2.95 8.79 -6.71
N PHE A 124 3.74 7.77 -6.33
CA PHE A 124 3.69 7.22 -4.98
C PHE A 124 4.09 8.21 -3.91
N ALA A 125 5.11 9.04 -4.14
CA ALA A 125 5.49 10.09 -3.21
C ALA A 125 4.35 11.11 -2.99
N GLY A 126 3.72 11.56 -4.07
CA GLY A 126 2.57 12.47 -4.02
C GLY A 126 1.35 11.84 -3.31
N LEU A 127 1.02 10.59 -3.64
CA LEU A 127 -0.07 9.84 -3.00
C LEU A 127 0.21 9.58 -1.52
N GLY A 128 1.47 9.27 -1.16
CA GLY A 128 1.88 9.08 0.22
C GLY A 128 1.65 10.33 1.07
N LEU A 129 2.09 11.50 0.59
CA LEU A 129 1.86 12.79 1.25
C LEU A 129 0.36 13.12 1.34
N PHE A 130 -0.38 12.92 0.26
CA PHE A 130 -1.83 13.14 0.22
C PHE A 130 -2.56 12.24 1.23
N LEU A 131 -2.28 10.94 1.26
CA LEU A 131 -2.91 10.00 2.18
C LEU A 131 -2.51 10.23 3.63
N ALA A 132 -1.26 10.64 3.90
CA ALA A 132 -0.83 11.07 5.23
C ALA A 132 -1.63 12.29 5.70
N GLY A 133 -1.80 13.30 4.85
CA GLY A 133 -2.67 14.44 5.13
C GLY A 133 -4.12 14.04 5.40
N CYS A 134 -4.68 13.13 4.59
CA CYS A 134 -6.01 12.58 4.80
C CYS A 134 -6.13 11.82 6.12
N ALA A 135 -5.13 11.06 6.53
CA ALA A 135 -5.15 10.31 7.79
C ALA A 135 -5.16 11.24 9.02
N VAL A 136 -4.46 12.36 8.94
CA VAL A 136 -4.31 13.33 10.03
C VAL A 136 -5.48 14.33 10.07
N TYR A 137 -6.14 14.62 8.95
CA TYR A 137 -7.24 15.58 8.84
C TYR A 137 -8.33 15.46 9.95
N PRO A 138 -8.82 14.25 10.32
CA PRO A 138 -9.84 14.13 11.35
C PRO A 138 -9.39 14.58 12.74
N LEU A 139 -8.08 14.58 13.01
CA LEU A 139 -7.54 15.01 14.31
C LEU A 139 -7.73 16.51 14.52
N PHE A 140 -7.59 17.30 13.46
CA PHE A 140 -7.71 18.77 13.49
C PHE A 140 -9.11 19.26 13.13
N SER A 141 -9.99 18.42 12.62
CA SER A 141 -11.33 18.83 12.21
C SER A 141 -12.27 19.03 13.40
N LYS A 142 -12.77 20.25 13.58
CA LYS A 142 -13.79 20.59 14.58
C LYS A 142 -15.09 19.78 14.39
N ALA A 143 -15.37 19.32 13.18
CA ALA A 143 -16.54 18.50 12.83
C ALA A 143 -16.53 17.10 13.49
N ARG A 144 -15.43 16.68 14.12
CA ARG A 144 -15.33 15.42 14.87
C ARG A 144 -16.27 15.39 16.08
N LYS A 145 -16.51 16.53 16.73
CA LYS A 145 -17.33 16.60 17.96
C LYS A 145 -18.80 16.24 17.74
N ASP A 146 -19.29 16.44 16.52
CA ASP A 146 -20.70 16.20 16.16
C ASP A 146 -20.92 14.83 15.49
N LEU A 147 -19.90 13.96 15.49
CA LEU A 147 -20.00 12.63 14.87
C LEU A 147 -20.61 11.61 15.82
N GLY A 148 -21.72 11.00 15.44
CA GLY A 148 -22.25 9.83 16.13
C GLY A 148 -21.25 8.66 16.09
N LYS A 149 -21.35 7.72 17.06
CA LYS A 149 -20.42 6.56 17.25
C LYS A 149 -20.12 5.80 15.96
N GLY A 150 -21.12 5.50 15.14
CA GLY A 150 -20.92 4.76 13.88
C GLY A 150 -20.10 5.55 12.83
N ARG A 151 -20.29 6.88 12.77
CA ARG A 151 -19.50 7.74 11.88
C ARG A 151 -18.07 7.90 12.36
N LEU A 152 -17.88 7.96 13.67
CA LEU A 152 -16.53 7.99 14.27
C LEU A 152 -15.77 6.70 13.90
N PHE A 153 -16.42 5.54 14.03
CA PHE A 153 -15.84 4.25 13.63
C PHE A 153 -15.40 4.24 12.16
N LEU A 154 -16.29 4.66 11.25
CA LEU A 154 -15.95 4.75 9.81
C LEU A 154 -14.80 5.73 9.55
N THR A 155 -14.72 6.81 10.31
CA THR A 155 -13.62 7.79 10.20
C THR A 155 -12.29 7.17 10.61
N VAL A 156 -12.26 6.48 11.76
CA VAL A 156 -11.06 5.79 12.23
C VAL A 156 -10.62 4.74 11.21
N LEU A 157 -11.56 3.95 10.70
CA LEU A 157 -11.27 2.92 9.71
C LEU A 157 -10.70 3.51 8.40
N THR A 158 -11.26 4.64 7.94
CA THR A 158 -10.73 5.35 6.76
C THR A 158 -9.32 5.89 7.00
N SER A 159 -9.04 6.46 8.18
CA SER A 159 -7.70 6.95 8.53
C SER A 159 -6.69 5.81 8.64
N LEU A 160 -7.07 4.69 9.26
CA LEU A 160 -6.22 3.49 9.34
C LEU A 160 -5.92 2.91 7.96
N SER A 161 -6.92 2.88 7.07
CA SER A 161 -6.74 2.45 5.68
C SER A 161 -5.71 3.33 4.95
N ALA A 162 -5.77 4.66 5.11
CA ALA A 162 -4.79 5.57 4.54
C ALA A 162 -3.39 5.35 5.12
N LEU A 163 -3.27 5.21 6.44
CA LEU A 163 -2.00 4.95 7.12
C LEU A 163 -1.36 3.62 6.70
N ALA A 164 -2.16 2.58 6.49
CA ALA A 164 -1.67 1.29 6.03
C ALA A 164 -1.00 1.38 4.64
N ILE A 165 -1.58 2.17 3.72
CA ILE A 165 -0.97 2.40 2.41
C ILE A 165 0.30 3.27 2.53
N VAL A 166 0.28 4.32 3.35
CA VAL A 166 1.47 5.14 3.62
C VAL A 166 2.60 4.29 4.20
N ALA A 167 2.31 3.44 5.18
CA ALA A 167 3.29 2.53 5.77
C ALA A 167 3.90 1.59 4.72
N ASN A 168 3.09 1.05 3.79
CA ASN A 168 3.59 0.25 2.68
C ASN A 168 4.49 1.06 1.74
N ILE A 169 4.07 2.27 1.33
CA ILE A 169 4.89 3.15 0.47
C ILE A 169 6.25 3.42 1.12
N LEU A 170 6.28 3.70 2.42
CA LEU A 170 7.52 3.96 3.17
C LEU A 170 8.37 2.71 3.33
N TYR A 171 7.78 1.59 3.73
CA TYR A 171 8.50 0.34 3.98
C TYR A 171 9.17 -0.23 2.73
N TRP A 172 8.46 -0.18 1.58
CA TRP A 172 8.97 -0.65 0.30
C TRP A 172 9.75 0.43 -0.47
N SER A 173 9.97 1.61 0.15
CA SER A 173 10.70 2.74 -0.44
C SER A 173 10.17 3.18 -1.81
N LEU A 174 8.87 3.02 -2.04
CA LEU A 174 8.21 3.33 -3.32
C LEU A 174 8.20 4.84 -3.65
N TYR A 175 8.74 5.68 -2.81
CA TYR A 175 8.88 7.13 -3.01
C TYR A 175 10.27 7.54 -3.53
N GLN A 176 11.21 6.61 -3.62
CA GLN A 176 12.64 6.90 -3.93
C GLN A 176 12.88 6.94 -5.44
N TRP A 177 12.26 7.90 -6.13
CA TRP A 177 12.40 8.08 -7.57
C TRP A 177 13.81 8.51 -8.03
N TRP A 178 14.67 8.95 -7.11
CA TRP A 178 16.04 9.43 -7.40
C TRP A 178 17.12 8.35 -7.32
N VAL A 179 16.77 7.12 -6.97
CA VAL A 179 17.73 6.01 -6.79
C VAL A 179 17.91 5.19 -8.08
N MET A 180 17.18 5.51 -9.12
CA MET A 180 17.21 4.80 -10.41
C MET A 180 18.16 5.42 -11.41
#